data_ae07255b12ef13e8671677f74a1b8dcb
#
_entry.id   ae07255b12ef13e8671677f74a1b8dcb
#
_cell.length_a   1.000
_cell.length_b   1.000
_cell.length_c   1.000
_cell.angle_alpha   90.00
_cell.angle_beta   90.00
_cell.angle_gamma   90.00
#
_symmetry.space_group_name_H-M   'P 1'
#
loop_
_entity.id
_entity.type
_entity.pdbx_description
1 polymer ?
#
loop_
_entity_poly.entity_id
_entity_poly.type
_entity_poly.pdbx_seq_one_letter_code
_entity_poly.pdbx_strand_id
1 'polypeptide(L)'
;GNIDMEIKHNGSWYYMGTPIARPALVKLFANVLKRENDDYFLVTPVEKVGIKVVDSPFLVTQWQQQDDNLIFTSNVDDSFVVGPENPIKLMQDKTNAELLPYALVRRNLWARLHQNVFYQLTQLGQEQLINDEAHLTISSGGHSFSLGKCV
;
A
#
# COMPACT_ATOMS: atom_id res chain seq x y z
N GLY A 1 -14.06 -0.14 -21.56
CA GLY A 1 -12.85 0.28 -22.23
C GLY A 1 -11.77 0.68 -21.26
N ASN A 2 -10.66 1.14 -21.81
CA ASN A 2 -9.52 1.61 -21.03
C ASN A 2 -9.29 3.08 -21.32
N ILE A 3 -8.72 3.79 -20.33
CA ILE A 3 -8.25 5.16 -20.54
C ILE A 3 -6.74 5.20 -20.26
N ASP A 4 -6.08 6.20 -20.81
CA ASP A 4 -4.64 6.38 -20.60
C ASP A 4 -4.41 7.07 -19.25
N MET A 5 -4.61 6.29 -18.18
CA MET A 5 -4.33 6.71 -16.81
C MET A 5 -3.45 5.66 -16.14
N GLU A 6 -2.46 6.12 -15.41
CA GLU A 6 -1.47 5.23 -14.80
C GLU A 6 -1.14 5.69 -13.39
N ILE A 7 -1.09 4.73 -12.46
CA ILE A 7 -0.50 4.93 -11.13
C ILE A 7 0.91 4.40 -11.20
N LYS A 8 1.89 5.29 -11.07
CA LYS A 8 3.30 4.97 -11.13
C LYS A 8 3.76 4.23 -9.87
N HIS A 9 4.97 3.68 -9.92
CA HIS A 9 5.56 2.97 -8.79
C HIS A 9 5.65 3.85 -7.53
N ASN A 10 5.91 5.13 -7.69
CA ASN A 10 5.99 6.08 -6.58
C ASN A 10 4.62 6.59 -6.09
N GLY A 11 3.53 6.04 -6.59
CA GLY A 11 2.17 6.42 -6.19
C GLY A 11 1.59 7.61 -6.94
N SER A 12 2.35 8.25 -7.83
CA SER A 12 1.87 9.38 -8.62
C SER A 12 0.89 8.93 -9.68
N TRP A 13 -0.17 9.70 -9.86
CA TRP A 13 -1.18 9.46 -10.88
C TRP A 13 -0.88 10.30 -12.13
N TYR A 14 -0.94 9.67 -13.27
CA TYR A 14 -0.70 10.29 -14.58
C TYR A 14 -1.91 10.11 -15.48
N TYR A 15 -2.22 11.14 -16.23
CA TYR A 15 -3.25 11.09 -17.27
C TYR A 15 -2.66 11.57 -18.58
N MET A 16 -2.75 10.75 -19.63
CA MET A 16 -2.19 11.05 -20.96
C MET A 16 -0.71 11.44 -20.87
N GLY A 17 0.06 10.76 -20.01
CA GLY A 17 1.48 11.02 -19.83
C GLY A 17 1.83 12.23 -18.98
N THR A 18 0.85 12.92 -18.42
CA THR A 18 1.06 14.12 -17.60
C THR A 18 0.65 13.86 -16.15
N PRO A 19 1.47 14.25 -15.17
CA PRO A 19 1.09 14.08 -13.77
C PRO A 19 -0.18 14.85 -13.43
N ILE A 20 -1.06 14.21 -12.64
CA ILE A 20 -2.22 14.89 -12.08
C ILE A 20 -1.74 15.65 -10.85
N ALA A 21 -1.65 16.98 -10.95
CA ALA A 21 -1.05 17.81 -9.91
C ALA A 21 -2.01 18.14 -8.75
N ARG A 22 -3.33 18.00 -8.96
CA ARG A 22 -4.34 18.40 -7.96
C ARG A 22 -4.66 17.24 -7.03
N PRO A 23 -4.27 17.31 -5.75
CA PRO A 23 -4.53 16.20 -4.81
C PRO A 23 -6.00 15.85 -4.66
N ALA A 24 -6.89 16.84 -4.71
CA ALA A 24 -8.34 16.59 -4.60
C ALA A 24 -8.86 15.73 -5.76
N LEU A 25 -8.29 15.89 -6.95
CA LEU A 25 -8.68 15.09 -8.11
C LEU A 25 -8.17 13.66 -7.98
N VAL A 26 -6.95 13.48 -7.51
CA VAL A 26 -6.39 12.14 -7.24
C VAL A 26 -7.24 11.40 -6.21
N LYS A 27 -7.65 12.07 -5.13
CA LYS A 27 -8.51 11.46 -4.10
C LYS A 27 -9.86 11.08 -4.66
N LEU A 28 -10.41 11.90 -5.52
CA LEU A 28 -11.69 11.60 -6.18
C LEU A 28 -11.60 10.31 -7.00
N PHE A 29 -10.56 10.17 -7.80
CA PHE A 29 -10.33 8.95 -8.59
C PHE A 29 -10.05 7.75 -7.67
N ALA A 30 -9.26 7.94 -6.62
CA ALA A 30 -8.96 6.87 -5.66
C ALA A 30 -10.22 6.33 -4.98
N ASN A 31 -11.23 7.19 -4.75
CA ASN A 31 -12.49 6.78 -4.13
C ASN A 31 -13.32 5.84 -5.00
N VAL A 32 -13.15 5.91 -6.32
CA VAL A 32 -13.87 5.05 -7.26
C VAL A 32 -13.00 3.94 -7.84
N LEU A 33 -11.79 3.79 -7.32
CA LEU A 33 -10.88 2.74 -7.75
C LEU A 33 -11.36 1.39 -7.23
N LYS A 34 -11.38 0.40 -8.13
CA LYS A 34 -11.67 -1.01 -7.81
C LYS A 34 -10.67 -1.92 -8.47
N ARG A 35 -10.46 -3.06 -7.85
CA ARG A 35 -9.57 -4.11 -8.37
C ARG A 35 -10.37 -5.37 -8.60
N GLU A 36 -10.18 -5.98 -9.77
CA GLU A 36 -10.71 -7.30 -10.10
C GLU A 36 -9.53 -8.16 -10.54
N ASN A 37 -9.17 -9.16 -9.73
CA ASN A 37 -7.95 -9.95 -9.89
C ASN A 37 -6.72 -9.03 -9.92
N ASP A 38 -6.02 -8.95 -11.04
CA ASP A 38 -4.85 -8.07 -11.20
C ASP A 38 -5.16 -6.80 -12.00
N ASP A 39 -6.41 -6.60 -12.36
CA ASP A 39 -6.83 -5.44 -13.16
C ASP A 39 -7.47 -4.39 -12.28
N TYR A 40 -7.23 -3.13 -12.62
CA TYR A 40 -7.75 -1.98 -11.88
C TYR A 40 -8.66 -1.15 -12.76
N PHE A 41 -9.73 -0.63 -12.15
CA PHE A 41 -10.76 0.12 -12.85
C PHE A 41 -11.19 1.32 -12.02
N LEU A 42 -11.57 2.39 -12.71
CA LEU A 42 -12.37 3.46 -12.12
C LEU A 42 -13.83 3.15 -12.43
N VAL A 43 -14.63 3.02 -11.39
CA VAL A 43 -16.03 2.59 -11.52
C VAL A 43 -16.96 3.65 -10.96
N THR A 44 -17.80 4.19 -11.83
CA THR A 44 -18.86 5.13 -11.48
C THR A 44 -20.21 4.52 -11.87
N PRO A 45 -21.36 5.12 -11.48
CA PRO A 45 -22.65 4.59 -11.88
C PRO A 45 -22.87 4.50 -13.39
N VAL A 46 -22.14 5.30 -14.17
CA VAL A 46 -22.33 5.36 -15.63
C VAL A 46 -21.22 4.71 -16.43
N GLU A 47 -20.09 4.37 -15.77
CA GLU A 47 -18.91 3.98 -16.53
C GLU A 47 -17.98 3.11 -15.70
N LYS A 48 -17.30 2.17 -16.39
CA LYS A 48 -16.22 1.37 -15.83
C LYS A 48 -15.07 1.41 -16.83
N VAL A 49 -13.95 2.03 -16.43
CA VAL A 49 -12.80 2.17 -17.30
C VAL A 49 -11.56 1.57 -16.65
N GLY A 50 -10.78 0.80 -17.43
CA GLY A 50 -9.53 0.22 -16.98
C GLY A 50 -8.42 1.26 -16.94
N ILE A 51 -7.57 1.15 -15.92
CA ILE A 51 -6.36 1.96 -15.78
C ILE A 51 -5.17 1.04 -15.52
N LYS A 52 -3.97 1.57 -15.66
CA LYS A 52 -2.74 0.84 -15.39
C LYS A 52 -2.22 1.18 -13.99
N VAL A 53 -1.82 0.14 -13.25
CA VAL A 53 -1.15 0.30 -11.95
C VAL A 53 0.17 -0.47 -12.02
N VAL A 54 1.27 0.24 -11.84
CA VAL A 54 2.61 -0.33 -12.03
C VAL A 54 2.93 -1.39 -10.98
N ASP A 55 2.58 -1.13 -9.72
CA ASP A 55 2.81 -2.07 -8.61
C ASP A 55 1.59 -2.13 -7.70
N SER A 56 1.51 -1.25 -6.72
CA SER A 56 0.32 -1.12 -5.86
C SER A 56 -0.36 0.22 -6.12
N PRO A 57 -1.68 0.30 -5.87
CA PRO A 57 -2.41 1.55 -6.12
C PRO A 57 -2.05 2.67 -5.16
N PHE A 58 -1.56 2.33 -3.95
CA PHE A 58 -1.27 3.31 -2.91
C PHE A 58 0.12 3.09 -2.33
N LEU A 59 0.62 4.12 -1.61
CA LEU A 59 1.80 4.03 -0.75
C LEU A 59 1.41 4.43 0.66
N VAL A 60 1.98 3.76 1.66
CA VAL A 60 1.98 4.26 3.04
C VAL A 60 3.10 5.29 3.14
N THR A 61 2.73 6.54 3.39
CA THR A 61 3.67 7.66 3.43
C THR A 61 3.90 8.22 4.82
N GLN A 62 3.03 7.87 5.77
CA GLN A 62 3.13 8.34 7.15
C GLN A 62 2.70 7.23 8.09
N TRP A 63 3.26 7.28 9.29
CA TRP A 63 2.85 6.37 10.37
C TRP A 63 2.98 7.09 11.70
N GLN A 64 2.20 6.64 12.66
CA GLN A 64 2.34 7.05 14.05
C GLN A 64 2.01 5.88 14.95
N GLN A 65 2.56 5.91 16.15
CA GLN A 65 2.21 4.97 17.18
C GLN A 65 1.26 5.65 18.17
N GLN A 66 0.15 5.00 18.44
CA GLN A 66 -0.84 5.46 19.39
C GLN A 66 -1.16 4.29 20.31
N ASP A 67 -0.71 4.38 21.55
CA ASP A 67 -0.77 3.26 22.51
C ASP A 67 -0.06 2.03 21.93
N ASP A 68 -0.75 0.89 21.83
CA ASP A 68 -0.18 -0.34 21.27
C ASP A 68 -0.45 -0.51 19.78
N ASN A 69 -0.96 0.53 19.14
CA ASN A 69 -1.34 0.47 17.72
C ASN A 69 -0.41 1.28 16.84
N LEU A 70 -0.15 0.75 15.66
CA LEU A 70 0.44 1.51 14.57
C LEU A 70 -0.67 2.00 13.66
N ILE A 71 -0.66 3.28 13.35
CA ILE A 71 -1.60 3.90 12.44
C ILE A 71 -0.84 4.31 11.20
N PHE A 72 -1.29 3.81 10.05
CA PHE A 72 -0.70 4.15 8.76
C PHE A 72 -1.60 5.13 8.01
N THR A 73 -0.98 6.03 7.26
CA THR A 73 -1.67 6.96 6.39
C THR A 73 -1.12 6.82 4.97
N SER A 74 -2.00 6.67 4.01
CA SER A 74 -1.63 6.53 2.60
C SER A 74 -1.40 7.89 1.94
N ASN A 75 -0.83 7.84 0.74
CA ASN A 75 -0.61 9.04 -0.09
C ASN A 75 -1.91 9.70 -0.59
N VAL A 76 -3.06 9.04 -0.40
CA VAL A 76 -4.38 9.63 -0.70
C VAL A 76 -5.19 9.86 0.57
N ASP A 77 -4.49 9.93 1.71
CA ASP A 77 -5.00 10.29 3.04
C ASP A 77 -5.96 9.28 3.68
N ASP A 78 -5.99 8.03 3.23
CA ASP A 78 -6.61 6.96 4.01
C ASP A 78 -5.78 6.71 5.26
N SER A 79 -6.41 6.67 6.42
CA SER A 79 -5.74 6.27 7.67
C SER A 79 -6.41 5.04 8.24
N PHE A 80 -5.60 4.12 8.77
CA PHE A 80 -6.11 2.87 9.31
C PHE A 80 -5.16 2.33 10.38
N VAL A 81 -5.71 1.53 11.27
CA VAL A 81 -4.94 0.82 12.30
C VAL A 81 -4.44 -0.49 11.69
N VAL A 82 -3.13 -0.71 11.78
CA VAL A 82 -2.54 -1.99 11.38
C VAL A 82 -3.03 -3.08 12.32
N GLY A 83 -3.57 -4.15 11.77
CA GLY A 83 -4.13 -5.25 12.54
C GLY A 83 -4.69 -6.35 11.64
N PRO A 84 -5.52 -7.25 12.19
CA PRO A 84 -6.08 -8.36 11.40
C PRO A 84 -6.91 -7.93 10.20
N GLU A 85 -7.59 -6.81 10.29
CA GLU A 85 -8.42 -6.29 9.18
C GLU A 85 -7.62 -5.48 8.17
N ASN A 86 -6.51 -4.91 8.60
CA ASN A 86 -5.59 -4.14 7.75
C ASN A 86 -4.17 -4.66 8.00
N PRO A 87 -3.89 -5.89 7.55
CA PRO A 87 -2.60 -6.51 7.85
C PRO A 87 -1.48 -5.99 6.96
N ILE A 88 -0.26 -6.21 7.43
CA ILE A 88 0.93 -6.10 6.59
C ILE A 88 1.28 -7.50 6.11
N LYS A 89 1.51 -7.64 4.81
CA LYS A 89 1.98 -8.88 4.21
C LYS A 89 3.19 -8.63 3.34
N LEU A 90 4.08 -9.60 3.29
CA LEU A 90 5.19 -9.58 2.33
C LEU A 90 4.66 -10.04 0.98
N MET A 91 4.84 -9.21 -0.02
CA MET A 91 4.45 -9.50 -1.40
C MET A 91 5.53 -9.01 -2.34
N GLN A 92 5.57 -9.57 -3.54
CA GLN A 92 6.57 -9.16 -4.53
C GLN A 92 6.19 -7.84 -5.17
N ASP A 93 7.17 -6.92 -5.20
CA ASP A 93 7.10 -5.72 -6.03
C ASP A 93 7.09 -6.16 -7.49
N LYS A 94 6.08 -5.74 -8.24
CA LYS A 94 5.89 -6.18 -9.63
C LYS A 94 6.96 -5.67 -10.60
N THR A 95 7.73 -4.66 -10.19
CA THR A 95 8.77 -4.08 -11.04
C THR A 95 10.11 -4.79 -10.93
N ASN A 96 10.40 -5.42 -9.78
CA ASN A 96 11.72 -6.02 -9.53
C ASN A 96 11.68 -7.36 -8.79
N ALA A 97 10.48 -7.86 -8.49
CA ALA A 97 10.26 -9.11 -7.75
C ALA A 97 10.84 -9.13 -6.33
N GLU A 98 11.22 -7.98 -5.77
CA GLU A 98 11.63 -7.90 -4.38
C GLU A 98 10.47 -8.17 -3.45
N LEU A 99 10.70 -8.93 -2.39
CA LEU A 99 9.70 -9.22 -1.39
C LEU A 99 9.68 -8.08 -0.38
N LEU A 100 8.60 -7.31 -0.37
CA LEU A 100 8.47 -6.08 0.42
C LEU A 100 7.19 -6.11 1.25
N PRO A 101 7.11 -5.33 2.35
CA PRO A 101 5.88 -5.23 3.11
C PRO A 101 4.86 -4.30 2.43
N TYR A 102 3.63 -4.79 2.33
CA TYR A 102 2.46 -4.06 1.85
C TYR A 102 1.39 -4.10 2.92
N ALA A 103 0.63 -3.03 3.05
CA ALA A 103 -0.48 -2.95 4.00
C ALA A 103 -1.82 -2.91 3.24
N LEU A 104 -2.79 -3.64 3.74
CA LEU A 104 -4.14 -3.60 3.16
C LEU A 104 -4.83 -2.33 3.62
N VAL A 105 -5.18 -1.47 2.67
CA VAL A 105 -5.81 -0.17 2.95
C VAL A 105 -7.32 -0.32 3.07
N ARG A 106 -7.96 -0.87 2.06
CA ARG A 106 -9.39 -1.12 2.03
C ARG A 106 -9.74 -2.09 0.91
N ARG A 107 -10.74 -2.91 1.13
CA ARG A 107 -11.14 -3.98 0.18
C ARG A 107 -9.93 -4.84 -0.18
N ASN A 108 -9.57 -4.92 -1.45
CA ASN A 108 -8.37 -5.63 -1.90
C ASN A 108 -7.33 -4.67 -2.49
N LEU A 109 -7.29 -3.44 -1.99
CA LEU A 109 -6.38 -2.40 -2.44
C LEU A 109 -5.26 -2.23 -1.40
N TRP A 110 -4.05 -2.48 -1.85
CA TRP A 110 -2.84 -2.51 -1.02
C TRP A 110 -1.99 -1.28 -1.23
N ALA A 111 -1.17 -1.00 -0.24
CA ALA A 111 -0.18 0.07 -0.27
C ALA A 111 1.19 -0.49 0.09
N ARG A 112 2.16 -0.33 -0.81
CA ARG A 112 3.56 -0.59 -0.43
C ARG A 112 3.99 0.46 0.58
N LEU A 113 4.81 0.08 1.54
CA LEU A 113 5.38 1.05 2.47
C LEU A 113 6.42 1.89 1.73
N HIS A 114 6.29 3.22 1.83
CA HIS A 114 7.33 4.10 1.32
C HIS A 114 8.66 3.79 2.01
N GLN A 115 9.75 3.93 1.28
CA GLN A 115 11.09 3.57 1.77
C GLN A 115 11.43 4.23 3.11
N ASN A 116 11.08 5.49 3.30
CA ASN A 116 11.34 6.19 4.57
C ASN A 116 10.53 5.60 5.72
N VAL A 117 9.27 5.24 5.47
CA VAL A 117 8.43 4.57 6.47
C VAL A 117 9.01 3.21 6.83
N PHE A 118 9.40 2.44 5.82
CA PHE A 118 10.02 1.13 6.02
C PHE A 118 11.24 1.24 6.92
N TYR A 119 12.17 2.14 6.61
CA TYR A 119 13.40 2.30 7.40
C TYR A 119 13.11 2.76 8.84
N GLN A 120 12.15 3.66 9.02
CA GLN A 120 11.77 4.10 10.36
C GLN A 120 11.18 2.95 11.19
N LEU A 121 10.33 2.14 10.59
CA LEU A 121 9.70 1.00 11.27
C LEU A 121 10.72 -0.07 11.63
N THR A 122 11.76 -0.26 10.84
CA THR A 122 12.81 -1.23 11.17
C THR A 122 13.48 -0.93 12.51
N GLN A 123 13.49 0.32 12.94
CA GLN A 123 14.04 0.71 14.24
C GLN A 123 13.19 0.21 15.41
N LEU A 124 11.91 -0.07 15.18
CA LEU A 124 11.00 -0.61 16.20
C LEU A 124 10.94 -2.13 16.13
N GLY A 125 11.59 -2.72 15.16
CA GLY A 125 11.46 -4.13 14.85
C GLY A 125 12.17 -5.02 15.87
N GLN A 126 11.64 -6.23 16.00
CA GLN A 126 12.24 -7.29 16.81
C GLN A 126 12.42 -8.52 15.94
N GLU A 127 13.48 -9.27 16.18
CA GLU A 127 13.70 -10.54 15.50
C GLU A 127 12.74 -11.59 16.05
N GLN A 128 12.12 -12.33 15.15
CA GLN A 128 11.17 -13.38 15.52
C GLN A 128 11.24 -14.50 14.49
N LEU A 129 11.14 -15.75 14.96
CA LEU A 129 11.07 -16.90 14.06
C LEU A 129 9.66 -17.06 13.53
N ILE A 130 9.53 -17.15 12.21
CA ILE A 130 8.29 -17.45 11.51
C ILE A 130 8.60 -18.59 10.56
N ASN A 131 7.96 -19.75 10.74
CA ASN A 131 8.22 -20.96 9.95
C ASN A 131 9.72 -21.30 9.91
N ASP A 132 10.40 -21.23 11.06
CA ASP A 132 11.83 -21.50 11.23
C ASP A 132 12.77 -20.53 10.50
N GLU A 133 12.25 -19.41 10.03
CA GLU A 133 13.06 -18.37 9.43
C GLU A 133 13.00 -17.11 10.29
N ALA A 134 14.15 -16.44 10.46
CA ALA A 134 14.22 -15.19 11.20
C ALA A 134 13.61 -14.04 10.38
N HIS A 135 12.71 -13.31 10.99
CA HIS A 135 12.09 -12.13 10.41
C HIS A 135 12.27 -10.95 11.34
N LEU A 136 12.33 -9.76 10.76
CA LEU A 136 12.17 -8.53 11.51
C LEU A 136 10.67 -8.22 11.57
N THR A 137 10.11 -8.13 12.79
CA THR A 137 8.67 -7.95 12.97
C THR A 137 8.38 -6.67 13.73
N ILE A 138 7.20 -6.13 13.49
CA ILE A 138 6.63 -5.04 14.28
C ILE A 138 5.29 -5.49 14.83
N SER A 139 4.90 -4.90 15.96
CA SER A 139 3.65 -5.22 16.63
C SER A 139 2.66 -4.07 16.51
N SER A 140 1.40 -4.42 16.33
CA SER A 140 0.30 -3.48 16.36
C SER A 140 -0.96 -4.19 16.84
N GLY A 141 -1.60 -3.63 17.88
CA GLY A 141 -2.83 -4.20 18.44
C GLY A 141 -2.69 -5.63 18.95
N GLY A 142 -1.52 -6.01 19.44
CA GLY A 142 -1.27 -7.36 19.96
C GLY A 142 -0.95 -8.40 18.86
N HIS A 143 -0.78 -7.98 17.63
CA HIS A 143 -0.40 -8.85 16.52
C HIS A 143 0.97 -8.46 15.98
N SER A 144 1.71 -9.45 15.49
CA SER A 144 3.03 -9.25 14.88
C SER A 144 2.96 -9.37 13.36
N PHE A 145 3.69 -8.51 12.69
CA PHE A 145 3.75 -8.48 11.23
C PHE A 145 5.21 -8.44 10.78
N SER A 146 5.55 -9.24 9.77
CA SER A 146 6.89 -9.24 9.22
C SER A 146 7.14 -8.04 8.31
N LEU A 147 8.29 -7.41 8.49
CA LEU A 147 8.79 -6.40 7.55
C LEU A 147 9.74 -7.02 6.53
N GLY A 148 10.19 -8.24 6.77
CA GLY A 148 11.11 -8.94 5.88
C GLY A 148 11.90 -9.99 6.62
N LYS A 149 12.52 -10.87 5.84
CA LYS A 149 13.42 -11.89 6.38
C LYS A 149 14.76 -11.28 6.76
N CYS A 150 15.30 -11.70 7.90
CA CYS A 150 16.67 -11.38 8.28
C CYS A 150 17.62 -12.28 7.48
N VAL A 151 18.69 -11.70 7.02
CA VAL A 151 19.68 -12.41 6.23
C VAL A 151 20.82 -12.91 7.12
#